data_701ad78b42adf3f763651bd65e27dd9c
#
_entry.id   701ad78b42adf3f763651bd65e27dd9c
#
_cell.length_a   1.000
_cell.length_b   1.000
_cell.length_c   1.000
_cell.angle_alpha   90.00
_cell.angle_beta   90.00
_cell.angle_gamma   90.00
#
_symmetry.space_group_name_H-M   'P 1'
#
loop_
_entity.id
_entity.type
_entity.pdbx_description
1 polymer ?
#
loop_
_entity_poly.entity_id
_entity_poly.type
_entity_poly.pdbx_seq_one_letter_code
_entity_poly.pdbx_strand_id
1 'polypeptide(L)'
;MKKKQFKINGDKEFVYHSERICRHCGAPLPENSTAKREFCRITHGPDGRVRDCKSAYHRKNDKPDRDMYAMVTANNKALFTRIEYLIEIIGEEVTSRHLDTYDINLIECIDAKEINGLIYWYFIKHVIITNPITKIHKIERHDKYKNNGAIA
;
A
#
# COMPACT_ATOMS: atom_id res chain seq x y z
N MET A 1 -11.85 -37.25 -8.27
CA MET A 1 -12.66 -36.32 -9.12
C MET A 1 -14.11 -36.76 -9.06
N LYS A 2 -15.01 -35.95 -8.51
CA LYS A 2 -16.46 -36.23 -8.48
C LYS A 2 -17.07 -35.67 -9.76
N LYS A 3 -17.59 -36.60 -10.62
CA LYS A 3 -18.29 -36.27 -11.86
C LYS A 3 -19.73 -35.90 -11.54
N LYS A 4 -20.20 -34.70 -11.91
CA LYS A 4 -21.63 -34.38 -11.89
C LYS A 4 -22.26 -34.80 -13.19
N GLN A 5 -23.30 -35.65 -13.11
CA GLN A 5 -24.10 -36.06 -14.25
C GLN A 5 -25.39 -35.22 -14.27
N PHE A 6 -25.69 -34.63 -15.41
CA PHE A 6 -26.94 -33.92 -15.67
C PHE A 6 -27.63 -34.60 -16.83
N LYS A 7 -28.90 -35.02 -16.63
CA LYS A 7 -29.75 -35.52 -17.72
C LYS A 7 -30.48 -34.33 -18.35
N ILE A 8 -30.21 -34.07 -19.60
CA ILE A 8 -30.95 -33.10 -20.41
C ILE A 8 -31.70 -33.87 -21.48
N ASN A 9 -33.02 -33.81 -21.42
CA ASN A 9 -33.96 -34.34 -22.45
C ASN A 9 -33.56 -35.72 -22.99
N GLY A 10 -33.71 -36.74 -22.17
CA GLY A 10 -33.78 -38.15 -22.58
C GLY A 10 -32.50 -38.69 -23.15
N ASP A 11 -31.42 -38.86 -22.92
CA ASP A 11 -30.35 -39.76 -23.39
C ASP A 11 -28.95 -39.21 -23.62
N LYS A 12 -28.68 -37.95 -23.35
CA LYS A 12 -27.28 -37.46 -23.32
C LYS A 12 -26.82 -37.10 -21.94
N GLU A 13 -25.95 -37.92 -21.35
CA GLU A 13 -25.28 -37.62 -20.11
C GLU A 13 -24.10 -36.66 -20.40
N PHE A 14 -24.19 -35.41 -19.91
CA PHE A 14 -23.05 -34.50 -19.89
C PHE A 14 -22.35 -34.61 -18.55
N VAL A 15 -21.10 -35.02 -18.57
CA VAL A 15 -20.27 -35.13 -17.40
C VAL A 15 -19.47 -33.84 -17.28
N TYR A 16 -19.88 -32.95 -16.36
CA TYR A 16 -19.09 -31.78 -16.04
C TYR A 16 -18.10 -32.07 -14.91
N HIS A 17 -16.81 -31.93 -15.21
CA HIS A 17 -15.76 -31.90 -14.18
C HIS A 17 -15.65 -30.49 -13.62
N SER A 18 -16.46 -30.13 -12.64
CA SER A 18 -16.27 -28.91 -11.92
C SER A 18 -15.74 -29.19 -10.51
N GLU A 19 -14.46 -29.43 -10.41
CA GLU A 19 -13.79 -29.37 -9.12
C GLU A 19 -13.67 -27.91 -8.71
N ARG A 20 -14.67 -27.43 -7.99
CA ARG A 20 -14.59 -26.12 -7.35
C ARG A 20 -13.83 -26.30 -6.05
N ILE A 21 -12.65 -25.79 -6.03
CA ILE A 21 -11.76 -25.82 -4.86
C ILE A 21 -11.64 -24.45 -4.22
N CYS A 22 -11.40 -24.43 -2.91
CA CYS A 22 -11.11 -23.21 -2.17
C CYS A 22 -9.77 -22.63 -2.62
N ARG A 23 -9.73 -21.35 -2.99
CA ARG A 23 -8.51 -20.67 -3.43
C ARG A 23 -7.42 -20.60 -2.37
N HIS A 24 -7.78 -20.74 -1.07
CA HIS A 24 -6.79 -20.70 0.00
C HIS A 24 -6.26 -22.07 0.40
N CYS A 25 -7.14 -23.01 0.71
CA CYS A 25 -6.75 -24.31 1.29
C CYS A 25 -6.84 -25.48 0.31
N GLY A 26 -7.31 -25.27 -0.92
CA GLY A 26 -7.46 -26.33 -1.91
C GLY A 26 -8.58 -27.34 -1.64
N ALA A 27 -9.31 -27.21 -0.52
CA ALA A 27 -10.38 -28.13 -0.20
C ALA A 27 -11.57 -27.97 -1.17
N PRO A 28 -12.26 -29.07 -1.51
CA PRO A 28 -13.44 -29.01 -2.38
C PRO A 28 -14.54 -28.18 -1.73
N LEU A 29 -15.15 -27.29 -2.52
CA LEU A 29 -16.28 -26.50 -2.06
C LEU A 29 -17.57 -27.32 -2.10
N PRO A 30 -18.51 -27.12 -1.17
CA PRO A 30 -19.77 -27.85 -1.16
C PRO A 30 -20.54 -27.68 -2.46
N GLU A 31 -21.17 -28.75 -2.93
CA GLU A 31 -21.93 -28.78 -4.20
C GLU A 31 -23.04 -27.74 -4.24
N ASN A 32 -23.70 -27.50 -3.10
CA ASN A 32 -24.77 -26.51 -2.96
C ASN A 32 -24.28 -25.08 -2.79
N SER A 33 -22.97 -24.82 -2.95
CA SER A 33 -22.45 -23.48 -2.88
C SER A 33 -22.80 -22.67 -4.13
N THR A 34 -23.06 -21.36 -3.96
CA THR A 34 -23.33 -20.45 -5.09
C THR A 34 -22.16 -20.47 -6.09
N ALA A 35 -22.47 -20.25 -7.37
CA ALA A 35 -21.47 -20.27 -8.45
C ALA A 35 -20.30 -19.30 -8.22
N LYS A 36 -20.53 -18.21 -7.48
CA LYS A 36 -19.53 -17.17 -7.16
C LYS A 36 -18.66 -17.48 -5.95
N ARG A 37 -18.92 -18.60 -5.25
CA ARG A 37 -18.17 -18.93 -4.04
C ARG A 37 -16.78 -19.47 -4.37
N GLU A 38 -15.75 -18.81 -3.84
CA GLU A 38 -14.33 -19.15 -4.08
C GLU A 38 -13.60 -19.65 -2.83
N PHE A 39 -14.22 -19.55 -1.64
CA PHE A 39 -13.61 -19.87 -0.35
C PHE A 39 -14.53 -20.75 0.52
N CYS A 40 -13.94 -21.51 1.43
CA CYS A 40 -14.69 -22.24 2.45
C CYS A 40 -15.60 -21.31 3.28
N ARG A 41 -16.62 -21.87 3.92
CA ARG A 41 -17.33 -21.13 4.98
C ARG A 41 -16.42 -20.93 6.17
N ILE A 42 -16.70 -19.87 6.91
CA ILE A 42 -16.07 -19.64 8.22
C ILE A 42 -16.41 -20.84 9.11
N THR A 43 -15.40 -21.44 9.70
CA THR A 43 -15.54 -22.58 10.63
C THR A 43 -14.76 -22.28 11.89
N HIS A 44 -15.20 -22.90 12.99
CA HIS A 44 -14.47 -22.87 14.25
C HIS A 44 -13.68 -24.18 14.38
N GLY A 45 -12.40 -24.09 14.64
CA GLY A 45 -11.59 -25.26 14.93
C GLY A 45 -11.91 -25.84 16.32
N PRO A 46 -11.44 -27.08 16.62
CA PRO A 46 -11.61 -27.68 17.94
C PRO A 46 -10.87 -26.90 19.04
N ASP A 47 -9.92 -26.05 18.65
CA ASP A 47 -9.17 -25.10 19.48
C ASP A 47 -9.90 -23.76 19.70
N GLY A 48 -11.16 -23.64 19.27
CA GLY A 48 -11.97 -22.42 19.32
C GLY A 48 -11.55 -21.34 18.32
N ARG A 49 -10.49 -21.55 17.52
CA ARG A 49 -10.01 -20.56 16.56
C ARG A 49 -10.90 -20.51 15.32
N VAL A 50 -11.18 -19.28 14.89
CA VAL A 50 -11.93 -19.05 13.65
C VAL A 50 -11.04 -19.33 12.46
N ARG A 51 -11.49 -20.23 11.58
CA ARG A 51 -10.85 -20.51 10.28
C ARG A 51 -11.64 -19.81 9.18
N ASP A 52 -11.05 -18.75 8.64
CA ASP A 52 -11.58 -17.97 7.54
C ASP A 52 -10.61 -17.96 6.37
N CYS A 53 -10.87 -18.83 5.39
CA CYS A 53 -10.03 -18.98 4.22
C CYS A 53 -9.97 -17.73 3.35
N LYS A 54 -11.03 -16.94 3.29
CA LYS A 54 -11.05 -15.68 2.53
C LYS A 54 -10.11 -14.66 3.16
N SER A 55 -10.23 -14.42 4.44
CA SER A 55 -9.37 -13.48 5.16
C SER A 55 -7.91 -13.95 5.19
N ALA A 56 -7.66 -15.25 5.29
CA ALA A 56 -6.31 -15.83 5.23
C ALA A 56 -5.67 -15.65 3.85
N TYR A 57 -6.43 -15.86 2.77
CA TYR A 57 -5.98 -15.66 1.40
C TYR A 57 -5.60 -14.20 1.14
N HIS A 58 -6.48 -13.26 1.49
CA HIS A 58 -6.21 -11.84 1.30
C HIS A 58 -5.01 -11.38 2.15
N ARG A 59 -4.95 -11.78 3.44
CA ARG A 59 -3.78 -11.46 4.28
C ARG A 59 -2.46 -11.93 3.69
N LYS A 60 -2.44 -13.10 3.06
CA LYS A 60 -1.24 -13.64 2.42
C LYS A 60 -0.85 -12.85 1.17
N ASN A 61 -1.83 -12.54 0.33
CA ASN A 61 -1.59 -11.85 -0.94
C ASN A 61 -1.32 -10.36 -0.76
N ASP A 62 -1.98 -9.71 0.22
CA ASP A 62 -1.81 -8.28 0.50
C ASP A 62 -0.58 -8.00 1.40
N LYS A 63 0.09 -9.05 1.90
CA LYS A 63 1.25 -8.88 2.78
C LYS A 63 2.38 -8.08 2.12
N PRO A 64 2.80 -8.35 0.88
CA PRO A 64 3.86 -7.58 0.22
C PRO A 64 3.52 -6.10 0.14
N ASP A 65 2.28 -5.75 -0.25
CA ASP A 65 1.84 -4.36 -0.35
C ASP A 65 1.84 -3.68 1.01
N ARG A 66 1.34 -4.36 2.05
CA ARG A 66 1.35 -3.82 3.43
C ARG A 66 2.76 -3.63 3.97
N ASP A 67 3.67 -4.58 3.70
CA ASP A 67 5.06 -4.48 4.14
C ASP A 67 5.76 -3.30 3.42
N MET A 68 5.48 -3.09 2.13
CA MET A 68 5.94 -1.93 1.37
C MET A 68 5.38 -0.62 1.93
N TYR A 69 4.07 -0.53 2.19
CA TYR A 69 3.46 0.66 2.80
C TYR A 69 4.02 0.95 4.18
N ALA A 70 4.27 -0.08 5.00
CA ALA A 70 4.87 0.09 6.32
C ALA A 70 6.29 0.66 6.21
N MET A 71 7.09 0.16 5.27
CA MET A 71 8.44 0.65 5.00
C MET A 71 8.44 2.10 4.53
N VAL A 72 7.59 2.45 3.56
CA VAL A 72 7.44 3.84 3.07
C VAL A 72 7.02 4.78 4.21
N THR A 73 6.08 4.34 5.05
CA THR A 73 5.61 5.13 6.20
C THR A 73 6.74 5.34 7.23
N ALA A 74 7.53 4.31 7.51
CA ALA A 74 8.66 4.40 8.44
C ALA A 74 9.73 5.36 7.91
N ASN A 75 10.10 5.27 6.62
CA ASN A 75 11.07 6.16 5.98
C ASN A 75 10.59 7.62 6.02
N ASN A 76 9.34 7.85 5.67
CA ASN A 76 8.75 9.19 5.70
C ASN A 76 8.73 9.79 7.11
N LYS A 77 8.47 8.97 8.14
CA LYS A 77 8.52 9.42 9.54
C LYS A 77 9.94 9.77 9.96
N ALA A 78 10.93 8.96 9.60
CA ALA A 78 12.33 9.21 9.89
C ALA A 78 12.81 10.50 9.21
N LEU A 79 12.47 10.70 7.94
CA LEU A 79 12.81 11.88 7.17
C LEU A 79 12.16 13.14 7.77
N PHE A 80 10.88 13.07 8.15
CA PHE A 80 10.20 14.16 8.87
C PHE A 80 10.94 14.56 10.13
N THR A 81 11.35 13.59 10.95
CA THR A 81 12.08 13.85 12.20
C THR A 81 13.43 14.52 11.94
N ARG A 82 14.16 14.09 10.89
CA ARG A 82 15.44 14.71 10.50
C ARG A 82 15.26 16.15 10.04
N ILE A 83 14.24 16.44 9.25
CA ILE A 83 13.93 17.81 8.78
C ILE A 83 13.57 18.71 9.95
N GLU A 84 12.71 18.27 10.88
CA GLU A 84 12.36 19.06 12.08
C GLU A 84 13.60 19.32 12.94
N TYR A 85 14.45 18.34 13.14
CA TYR A 85 15.70 18.50 13.90
C TYR A 85 16.66 19.46 13.21
N LEU A 86 16.79 19.40 11.88
CA LEU A 86 17.59 20.35 11.11
C LEU A 86 17.08 21.78 11.27
N ILE A 87 15.77 22.01 11.22
CA ILE A 87 15.16 23.32 11.43
C ILE A 87 15.44 23.83 12.85
N GLU A 88 15.36 22.96 13.85
CA GLU A 88 15.61 23.33 15.25
C GLU A 88 17.07 23.76 15.47
N ILE A 89 18.04 23.07 14.87
CA ILE A 89 19.48 23.33 15.11
C ILE A 89 20.04 24.42 14.20
N ILE A 90 19.66 24.46 12.94
CA ILE A 90 20.26 25.35 11.92
C ILE A 90 19.29 26.48 11.53
N GLY A 91 18.00 26.23 11.54
CA GLY A 91 16.96 27.13 11.05
C GLY A 91 16.40 26.71 9.69
N GLU A 92 15.59 27.61 9.12
CA GLU A 92 14.85 27.33 7.87
C GLU A 92 15.72 27.49 6.59
N GLU A 93 16.83 28.23 6.68
CA GLU A 93 17.76 28.39 5.55
C GLU A 93 18.98 27.49 5.72
N VAL A 94 19.17 26.56 4.80
CA VAL A 94 20.18 25.53 4.89
C VAL A 94 20.95 25.39 3.57
N THR A 95 22.13 24.81 3.64
CA THR A 95 22.96 24.48 2.47
C THR A 95 22.86 23.00 2.14
N SER A 96 23.30 22.58 0.94
CA SER A 96 23.38 21.17 0.57
C SER A 96 24.20 20.36 1.58
N ARG A 97 25.29 20.93 2.13
CA ARG A 97 26.10 20.27 3.15
C ARG A 97 25.30 19.96 4.43
N HIS A 98 24.37 20.85 4.81
CA HIS A 98 23.51 20.61 5.96
C HIS A 98 22.55 19.44 5.65
N LEU A 99 21.94 19.40 4.45
CA LEU A 99 21.08 18.30 4.04
C LEU A 99 21.83 16.95 4.07
N ASP A 100 23.06 16.92 3.53
CA ASP A 100 23.90 15.73 3.54
C ASP A 100 24.26 15.29 4.97
N THR A 101 24.61 16.24 5.85
CA THR A 101 24.97 15.96 7.26
C THR A 101 23.84 15.30 8.03
N TYR A 102 22.60 15.69 7.73
CA TYR A 102 21.40 15.16 8.38
C TYR A 102 20.74 14.04 7.58
N ASP A 103 21.42 13.54 6.55
CA ASP A 103 20.94 12.43 5.69
C ASP A 103 19.54 12.72 5.13
N ILE A 104 19.36 13.95 4.62
CA ILE A 104 18.12 14.38 3.94
C ILE A 104 18.36 14.35 2.44
N ASN A 105 17.85 13.31 1.79
CA ASN A 105 17.97 13.15 0.35
C ASN A 105 16.74 13.77 -0.35
N LEU A 106 16.95 14.78 -1.19
CA LEU A 106 15.89 15.46 -1.93
C LEU A 106 15.13 14.52 -2.90
N ILE A 107 15.80 13.45 -3.39
CA ILE A 107 15.16 12.46 -4.29
C ILE A 107 14.05 11.66 -3.57
N GLU A 108 14.08 11.59 -2.23
CA GLU A 108 13.05 10.92 -1.44
C GLU A 108 11.76 11.76 -1.27
N CYS A 109 11.66 12.89 -1.97
CA CYS A 109 10.46 13.71 -1.97
C CYS A 109 9.26 12.97 -2.61
N ILE A 110 8.04 13.40 -2.25
CA ILE A 110 6.79 12.86 -2.81
C ILE A 110 6.56 13.41 -4.22
N ASP A 111 6.92 14.67 -4.43
CA ASP A 111 6.74 15.39 -5.69
C ASP A 111 7.80 16.48 -5.81
N ALA A 112 8.16 16.85 -7.02
CA ALA A 112 9.07 17.96 -7.28
C ALA A 112 8.55 18.82 -8.43
N LYS A 113 8.63 20.16 -8.28
CA LYS A 113 8.18 21.11 -9.29
C LYS A 113 9.17 22.25 -9.42
N GLU A 114 9.41 22.69 -10.64
CA GLU A 114 10.14 23.92 -10.91
C GLU A 114 9.14 25.06 -11.13
N ILE A 115 9.30 26.14 -10.37
CA ILE A 115 8.46 27.33 -10.45
C ILE A 115 9.37 28.55 -10.38
N ASN A 116 9.35 29.39 -11.42
CA ASN A 116 10.15 30.62 -11.51
C ASN A 116 11.67 30.42 -11.26
N GLY A 117 12.22 29.30 -11.75
CA GLY A 117 13.64 28.98 -11.60
C GLY A 117 14.02 28.45 -10.21
N LEU A 118 13.07 28.21 -9.33
CA LEU A 118 13.26 27.54 -8.05
C LEU A 118 12.71 26.13 -8.11
N ILE A 119 13.35 25.17 -7.45
CA ILE A 119 12.90 23.78 -7.38
C ILE A 119 12.25 23.54 -6.02
N TYR A 120 11.00 23.11 -6.04
CA TYR A 120 10.19 22.78 -4.87
C TYR A 120 10.15 21.26 -4.68
N TRP A 121 10.74 20.75 -3.59
CA TRP A 121 10.74 19.34 -3.21
C TRP A 121 9.71 19.14 -2.11
N TYR A 122 8.62 18.44 -2.43
CA TYR A 122 7.50 18.24 -1.50
C TYR A 122 7.69 16.97 -0.68
N PHE A 123 7.69 17.12 0.62
CA PHE A 123 7.64 16.07 1.62
C PHE A 123 6.28 16.08 2.33
N ILE A 124 6.01 15.13 3.23
CA ILE A 124 4.67 15.01 3.86
C ILE A 124 4.18 16.30 4.51
N LYS A 125 5.05 17.00 5.25
CA LYS A 125 4.70 18.23 5.98
C LYS A 125 5.64 19.39 5.70
N HIS A 126 6.59 19.21 4.81
CA HIS A 126 7.59 20.21 4.46
C HIS A 126 7.70 20.37 2.96
N VAL A 127 8.09 21.54 2.54
CA VAL A 127 8.63 21.80 1.22
C VAL A 127 10.03 22.37 1.38
N ILE A 128 10.98 21.81 0.64
CA ILE A 128 12.34 22.34 0.55
C ILE A 128 12.43 23.06 -0.79
N ILE A 129 12.65 24.34 -0.75
CA ILE A 129 12.75 25.22 -1.92
C ILE A 129 14.22 25.44 -2.20
N THR A 130 14.70 24.94 -3.32
CA THR A 130 16.10 25.03 -3.74
C THR A 130 16.28 26.14 -4.77
N ASN A 131 17.20 27.05 -4.49
CA ASN A 131 17.71 27.95 -5.51
C ASN A 131 18.91 27.29 -6.19
N PRO A 132 18.85 26.89 -7.47
CA PRO A 132 19.91 26.18 -8.14
C PRO A 132 21.16 27.02 -8.37
N ILE A 133 21.04 28.36 -8.36
CA ILE A 133 22.14 29.30 -8.57
C ILE A 133 22.95 29.46 -7.27
N THR A 134 22.28 29.77 -6.17
CA THR A 134 22.94 30.02 -4.88
C THR A 134 23.22 28.76 -4.09
N LYS A 135 22.58 27.63 -4.44
CA LYS A 135 22.61 26.36 -3.71
C LYS A 135 22.16 26.47 -2.25
N ILE A 136 21.32 27.46 -2.00
CA ILE A 136 20.65 27.63 -0.72
C ILE A 136 19.28 26.96 -0.79
N HIS A 137 18.90 26.30 0.27
CA HIS A 137 17.63 25.64 0.43
C HIS A 137 16.84 26.33 1.54
N LYS A 138 15.59 26.67 1.27
CA LYS A 138 14.66 27.17 2.29
C LYS A 138 13.67 26.05 2.62
N ILE A 139 13.50 25.78 3.90
CA ILE A 139 12.55 24.77 4.38
C ILE A 139 11.31 25.48 4.91
N GLU A 140 10.15 25.12 4.39
CA GLU A 140 8.87 25.63 4.84
C GLU A 140 7.96 24.49 5.30
N ARG A 141 7.18 24.69 6.36
CA ARG A 141 6.12 23.77 6.75
C ARG A 141 4.89 24.02 5.91
N HIS A 142 4.28 22.95 5.39
CA HIS A 142 3.02 23.08 4.68
C HIS A 142 1.99 22.04 5.16
N ASP A 143 0.77 22.52 5.36
CA ASP A 143 -0.37 21.68 5.75
C ASP A 143 -1.19 21.19 4.54
N LYS A 144 -0.55 20.94 3.40
CA LYS A 144 -1.26 20.57 2.15
C LYS A 144 -2.19 19.36 2.27
N TYR A 145 -1.96 18.50 3.25
CA TYR A 145 -2.81 17.31 3.45
C TYR A 145 -4.10 17.56 4.24
N LYS A 146 -4.33 18.76 4.78
CA LYS A 146 -5.63 19.10 5.37
C LYS A 146 -6.73 19.38 4.34
N ASN A 147 -6.40 19.63 3.08
CA ASN A 147 -7.33 20.14 2.06
C ASN A 147 -7.51 19.24 0.83
N ASN A 148 -7.03 18.00 0.81
CA ASN A 148 -7.24 17.11 -0.34
C ASN A 148 -8.63 16.43 -0.35
N GLY A 149 -9.66 17.15 0.11
CA GLY A 149 -11.05 16.86 -0.22
C GLY A 149 -11.60 17.68 -1.39
N ALA A 150 -10.79 18.50 -2.07
CA ALA A 150 -11.22 19.31 -3.18
C ALA A 150 -10.12 19.40 -4.24
N ILE A 151 -10.05 18.38 -5.09
CA ILE A 151 -9.50 18.54 -6.43
C ILE A 151 -10.70 18.51 -7.36
N ALA A 152 -11.10 19.72 -7.82
CA ALA A 152 -12.01 19.92 -8.94
C ALA A 152 -11.33 19.49 -10.24
#